data_3811d497d615b33cffd4631ef626451a
#
_entry.id   3811d497d615b33cffd4631ef626451a
#
_cell.length_a   1.000
_cell.length_b   1.000
_cell.length_c   1.000
_cell.angle_alpha   90.00
_cell.angle_beta   90.00
_cell.angle_gamma   90.00
#
_symmetry.space_group_name_H-M   'P 1'
#
loop_
_entity.id
_entity.type
_entity.pdbx_description
1 polymer ?
#
loop_
_entity_poly.entity_id
_entity_poly.type
_entity_poly.pdbx_seq_one_letter_code
_entity_poly.pdbx_strand_id
1 'polypeptide(L)'
;QGKYVWPENGALSLLLNAKSNPDKPYFLILDEMNLSHVERYFADFLSAMESNEPISIHPNTDEWKKNGKWNESLEPSLTLPDNLFIIGTVNVDETTYMFSPKVLDRAKVIEFRVTTHNMENYLDNHGPLDIRSIDKQGIRMATSFLNYTRKIDIQPRDKEEVKNTLISFFNELKKTEAEFGYRSASE
;
A
#
# COMPACT_ATOMS: atom_id res chain seq x y z
N GLN A 1 -11.74 -2.10 34.79
CA GLN A 1 -12.48 -1.54 33.66
C GLN A 1 -11.49 -0.81 32.76
N GLY A 2 -11.13 -1.42 31.62
CA GLY A 2 -10.20 -0.83 30.67
C GLY A 2 -10.83 0.40 30.00
N LYS A 3 -10.12 1.53 30.02
CA LYS A 3 -10.48 2.68 29.18
C LYS A 3 -9.85 2.43 27.82
N TYR A 4 -10.64 2.38 26.77
CA TYR A 4 -10.11 2.47 25.42
C TYR A 4 -9.64 3.89 25.19
N VAL A 5 -8.33 4.05 25.01
CA VAL A 5 -7.70 5.33 24.69
C VAL A 5 -7.46 5.33 23.19
N TRP A 6 -7.89 6.38 22.53
CA TRP A 6 -7.58 6.61 21.12
C TRP A 6 -6.05 6.71 20.97
N PRO A 7 -5.40 5.91 20.10
CA PRO A 7 -3.98 6.10 19.84
C PRO A 7 -3.78 7.47 19.16
N GLU A 8 -3.03 8.36 19.78
CA GLU A 8 -2.72 9.69 19.23
C GLU A 8 -1.93 9.60 17.92
N ASN A 9 -1.16 8.52 17.75
CA ASN A 9 -0.38 8.25 16.55
C ASN A 9 -0.61 6.80 16.09
N GLY A 10 -1.10 6.61 14.89
CA GLY A 10 -1.34 5.27 14.34
C GLY A 10 -2.08 5.29 13.01
N ALA A 11 -2.23 4.12 12.41
CA ALA A 11 -2.86 3.94 11.11
C ALA A 11 -4.27 4.53 11.05
N LEU A 12 -5.03 4.45 12.16
CA LEU A 12 -6.37 5.00 12.22
C LEU A 12 -6.41 6.53 12.19
N SER A 13 -5.50 7.20 12.93
CA SER A 13 -5.37 8.66 12.87
C SER A 13 -4.96 9.11 11.46
N LEU A 14 -4.08 8.36 10.79
CA LEU A 14 -3.68 8.61 9.42
C LEU A 14 -4.87 8.48 8.46
N LEU A 15 -5.69 7.44 8.61
CA LEU A 15 -6.91 7.20 7.84
C LEU A 15 -7.89 8.36 7.96
N LEU A 16 -8.17 8.81 9.19
CA LEU A 16 -9.08 9.93 9.44
C LEU A 16 -8.56 11.24 8.85
N ASN A 17 -7.26 11.48 8.98
CA ASN A 17 -6.61 12.65 8.40
C ASN A 17 -6.66 12.61 6.87
N ALA A 18 -6.45 11.47 6.26
CA ALA A 18 -6.56 11.27 4.82
C ALA A 18 -7.99 11.55 4.34
N LYS A 19 -8.99 10.98 5.03
CA LYS A 19 -10.42 11.21 4.73
C LYS A 19 -10.80 12.70 4.83
N SER A 20 -10.26 13.40 5.83
CA SER A 20 -10.55 14.81 6.06
C SER A 20 -9.83 15.76 5.10
N ASN A 21 -8.79 15.31 4.42
CA ASN A 21 -7.96 16.12 3.54
C ASN A 21 -7.74 15.42 2.18
N PRO A 22 -8.77 15.29 1.34
CA PRO A 22 -8.70 14.49 0.10
C PRO A 22 -7.73 15.05 -0.96
N ASP A 23 -7.29 16.28 -0.81
CA ASP A 23 -6.36 16.97 -1.74
C ASP A 23 -4.88 16.75 -1.37
N LYS A 24 -4.61 16.00 -0.29
CA LYS A 24 -3.26 15.69 0.16
C LYS A 24 -3.00 14.19 0.14
N PRO A 25 -1.87 13.72 -0.41
CA PRO A 25 -1.50 12.32 -0.31
C PRO A 25 -1.05 11.99 1.12
N TYR A 26 -1.45 10.82 1.60
CA TYR A 26 -1.04 10.25 2.88
C TYR A 26 -0.35 8.92 2.63
N PHE A 27 0.71 8.65 3.39
CA PHE A 27 1.50 7.44 3.24
C PHE A 27 1.55 6.66 4.55
N LEU A 28 1.09 5.42 4.52
CA LEU A 28 1.27 4.45 5.59
C LEU A 28 2.48 3.58 5.25
N ILE A 29 3.56 3.75 5.99
CA ILE A 29 4.78 2.98 5.78
C ILE A 29 4.81 1.83 6.81
N LEU A 30 4.89 0.61 6.30
CA LEU A 30 5.07 -0.61 7.07
C LEU A 30 6.51 -1.09 6.85
N ASP A 31 7.39 -0.72 7.77
CA ASP A 31 8.79 -1.11 7.67
C ASP A 31 8.96 -2.58 8.07
N GLU A 32 9.76 -3.32 7.28
CA GLU A 32 10.00 -4.75 7.46
C GLU A 32 8.69 -5.56 7.64
N MET A 33 7.71 -5.30 6.79
CA MET A 33 6.35 -5.82 6.95
C MET A 33 6.26 -7.35 6.97
N ASN A 34 7.29 -8.06 6.53
CA ASN A 34 7.38 -9.53 6.52
C ASN A 34 8.08 -10.12 7.76
N LEU A 35 8.41 -9.34 8.79
CA LEU A 35 8.86 -9.87 10.08
C LEU A 35 7.75 -10.64 10.82
N SER A 36 6.50 -10.46 10.43
CA SER A 36 5.35 -11.20 10.92
C SER A 36 4.40 -11.51 9.76
N HIS A 37 3.46 -12.41 10.01
CA HIS A 37 2.41 -12.72 9.03
C HIS A 37 1.51 -11.50 8.78
N VAL A 38 1.75 -10.79 7.70
CA VAL A 38 1.00 -9.58 7.32
C VAL A 38 -0.51 -9.86 7.18
N GLU A 39 -0.88 -11.04 6.73
CA GLU A 39 -2.27 -11.47 6.60
C GLU A 39 -3.03 -11.53 7.92
N ARG A 40 -2.32 -11.53 9.06
CA ARG A 40 -2.95 -11.55 10.38
C ARG A 40 -3.12 -10.15 10.94
N TYR A 41 -2.05 -9.34 10.95
CA TYR A 41 -2.11 -8.02 11.56
C TYR A 41 -2.69 -6.95 10.64
N PHE A 42 -2.69 -7.20 9.33
CA PHE A 42 -3.16 -6.25 8.31
C PHE A 42 -4.37 -6.78 7.52
N ALA A 43 -5.06 -7.79 8.06
CA ALA A 43 -6.16 -8.50 7.41
C ALA A 43 -7.29 -7.57 6.95
N ASP A 44 -7.72 -6.66 7.80
CA ASP A 44 -8.84 -5.75 7.53
C ASP A 44 -8.51 -4.79 6.39
N PHE A 45 -7.26 -4.29 6.35
CA PHE A 45 -6.78 -3.45 5.25
C PHE A 45 -6.70 -4.22 3.94
N LEU A 46 -6.15 -5.44 3.97
CA LEU A 46 -6.09 -6.29 2.78
C LEU A 46 -7.48 -6.60 2.23
N SER A 47 -8.44 -6.87 3.11
CA SER A 47 -9.83 -7.11 2.73
C SER A 47 -10.46 -5.85 2.13
N ALA A 48 -10.29 -4.70 2.79
CA ALA A 48 -10.82 -3.43 2.31
C ALA A 48 -10.24 -3.01 0.95
N MET A 49 -8.95 -3.29 0.69
CA MET A 49 -8.32 -3.03 -0.60
C MET A 49 -8.88 -3.93 -1.71
N GLU A 50 -9.36 -5.14 -1.37
CA GLU A 50 -9.93 -6.08 -2.34
C GLU A 50 -11.38 -5.78 -2.66
N SER A 51 -12.21 -5.69 -1.61
CA SER A 51 -13.66 -5.62 -1.73
C SER A 51 -14.20 -4.19 -1.77
N ASN A 52 -13.35 -3.21 -1.46
CA ASN A 52 -13.74 -1.82 -1.25
C ASN A 52 -14.75 -1.66 -0.09
N GLU A 53 -14.80 -2.65 0.80
CA GLU A 53 -15.67 -2.64 1.97
C GLU A 53 -15.07 -1.79 3.10
N PRO A 54 -15.92 -1.18 3.93
CA PRO A 54 -15.42 -0.37 5.04
C PRO A 54 -14.76 -1.24 6.11
N ILE A 55 -13.66 -0.75 6.67
CA ILE A 55 -13.02 -1.33 7.85
C ILE A 55 -13.87 -1.02 9.08
N SER A 56 -14.23 -2.05 9.85
CA SER A 56 -14.92 -1.87 11.12
C SER A 56 -13.98 -1.28 12.17
N ILE A 57 -14.36 -0.14 12.71
CA ILE A 57 -13.57 0.58 13.72
C ILE A 57 -14.05 0.23 15.13
N HIS A 58 -15.34 0.07 15.30
CA HIS A 58 -15.94 -0.26 16.58
C HIS A 58 -17.34 -0.86 16.40
N PRO A 59 -17.81 -1.67 17.34
CA PRO A 59 -19.16 -2.16 17.33
C PRO A 59 -20.14 -1.00 17.56
N ASN A 60 -21.12 -0.85 16.66
CA ASN A 60 -22.18 0.16 16.81
C ASN A 60 -23.26 -0.36 17.77
N THR A 61 -22.92 -0.56 19.06
CA THR A 61 -23.83 -1.04 20.07
C THR A 61 -24.18 0.04 21.09
N ASP A 62 -25.42 -0.01 21.63
CA ASP A 62 -25.86 0.94 22.65
C ASP A 62 -25.04 0.86 23.95
N GLU A 63 -24.45 -0.31 24.25
CA GLU A 63 -23.52 -0.47 25.38
C GLU A 63 -22.24 0.36 25.22
N TRP A 64 -21.72 0.46 23.99
CA TRP A 64 -20.57 1.31 23.69
C TRP A 64 -20.88 2.79 23.89
N LYS A 65 -22.08 3.22 23.49
CA LYS A 65 -22.56 4.60 23.68
C LYS A 65 -22.75 4.95 25.15
N LYS A 66 -23.14 4.00 25.99
CA LYS A 66 -23.40 4.21 27.42
C LYS A 66 -22.13 4.22 28.30
N ASN A 67 -21.10 3.46 27.93
CA ASN A 67 -19.94 3.20 28.79
C ASN A 67 -18.69 3.98 28.44
N GLY A 68 -18.67 4.79 27.39
CA GLY A 68 -17.47 5.44 26.89
C GLY A 68 -17.57 6.97 26.88
N LYS A 69 -16.45 7.63 27.06
CA LYS A 69 -16.24 8.98 26.55
C LYS A 69 -16.13 8.87 25.03
N TRP A 70 -17.26 8.67 24.43
CA TRP A 70 -17.41 8.49 23.00
C TRP A 70 -17.28 9.86 22.30
N ASN A 71 -16.43 9.92 21.30
CA ASN A 71 -16.47 11.04 20.37
C ASN A 71 -17.54 10.71 19.34
N GLU A 72 -18.72 11.34 19.44
CA GLU A 72 -19.88 11.12 18.56
C GLU A 72 -19.58 11.34 17.06
N SER A 73 -18.40 11.91 16.76
CA SER A 73 -17.95 12.16 15.40
C SER A 73 -17.28 10.97 14.72
N LEU A 74 -17.04 9.84 15.43
CA LEU A 74 -16.41 8.67 14.83
C LEU A 74 -17.43 7.72 14.23
N GLU A 75 -17.32 7.50 12.94
CA GLU A 75 -18.14 6.50 12.25
C GLU A 75 -17.77 5.08 12.69
N PRO A 76 -18.73 4.14 12.82
CA PRO A 76 -18.47 2.76 13.22
C PRO A 76 -17.59 2.00 12.22
N SER A 77 -17.51 2.47 10.99
CA SER A 77 -16.69 1.91 9.93
C SER A 77 -16.15 3.00 9.01
N LEU A 78 -14.99 2.74 8.41
CA LEU A 78 -14.32 3.67 7.51
C LEU A 78 -13.88 2.97 6.23
N THR A 79 -14.19 3.54 5.08
CA THR A 79 -13.61 3.13 3.80
C THR A 79 -12.20 3.66 3.67
N LEU A 80 -11.32 2.91 2.98
CA LEU A 80 -9.99 3.39 2.65
C LEU A 80 -10.11 4.58 1.69
N PRO A 81 -9.55 5.75 2.05
CA PRO A 81 -9.60 6.90 1.17
C PRO A 81 -8.61 6.77 0.00
N ASP A 82 -9.00 7.24 -1.19
CA ASP A 82 -8.21 7.14 -2.43
C ASP A 82 -6.86 7.89 -2.38
N ASN A 83 -6.66 8.76 -1.41
CA ASN A 83 -5.44 9.51 -1.19
C ASN A 83 -4.53 8.89 -0.13
N LEU A 84 -4.84 7.68 0.36
CA LEU A 84 -3.99 6.90 1.26
C LEU A 84 -3.21 5.86 0.47
N PHE A 85 -1.89 5.92 0.55
CA PHE A 85 -0.95 5.02 -0.10
C PHE A 85 -0.26 4.16 0.96
N ILE A 86 -0.26 2.85 0.75
CA ILE A 86 0.35 1.88 1.66
C ILE A 86 1.64 1.40 1.02
N ILE A 87 2.74 1.55 1.74
CA ILE A 87 4.09 1.18 1.29
C ILE A 87 4.68 0.22 2.31
N GLY A 88 5.06 -0.97 1.87
CA GLY A 88 5.75 -1.94 2.70
C GLY A 88 7.21 -2.11 2.27
N THR A 89 8.14 -2.08 3.22
CA THR A 89 9.51 -2.53 2.96
C THR A 89 9.64 -4.00 3.31
N VAL A 90 10.46 -4.72 2.56
CA VAL A 90 10.63 -6.16 2.69
C VAL A 90 12.08 -6.51 2.53
N ASN A 91 12.63 -7.24 3.47
CA ASN A 91 13.89 -7.92 3.33
C ASN A 91 13.62 -9.39 2.95
N VAL A 92 14.21 -9.84 1.84
CA VAL A 92 14.09 -11.23 1.40
C VAL A 92 15.29 -11.99 1.94
N ASP A 93 15.17 -12.47 3.16
CA ASP A 93 16.15 -13.35 3.81
C ASP A 93 15.47 -14.63 4.33
N GLU A 94 16.28 -15.58 4.81
CA GLU A 94 15.78 -16.89 5.27
C GLU A 94 14.97 -16.81 6.57
N THR A 95 14.99 -15.68 7.27
CA THR A 95 14.36 -15.48 8.58
C THR A 95 12.99 -14.81 8.51
N THR A 96 12.60 -14.33 7.33
CA THR A 96 11.35 -13.59 7.13
C THR A 96 10.23 -14.46 6.57
N TYR A 97 8.98 -14.06 6.84
CA TYR A 97 7.82 -14.76 6.30
C TYR A 97 7.62 -14.42 4.82
N MET A 98 7.37 -15.44 4.01
CA MET A 98 6.94 -15.24 2.64
C MET A 98 5.50 -14.71 2.59
N PHE A 99 5.24 -13.85 1.66
CA PHE A 99 3.88 -13.36 1.42
C PHE A 99 3.01 -14.43 0.78
N SER A 100 1.77 -14.48 1.22
CA SER A 100 0.76 -15.26 0.54
C SER A 100 0.41 -14.64 -0.83
N PRO A 101 -0.17 -15.42 -1.75
CA PRO A 101 -0.71 -14.89 -3.00
C PRO A 101 -1.67 -13.73 -2.79
N LYS A 102 -2.44 -13.73 -1.69
CA LYS A 102 -3.38 -12.63 -1.36
C LYS A 102 -2.70 -11.28 -1.20
N VAL A 103 -1.48 -11.24 -0.70
CA VAL A 103 -0.70 -10.00 -0.55
C VAL A 103 -0.08 -9.62 -1.88
N LEU A 104 0.55 -10.59 -2.56
CA LEU A 104 1.26 -10.36 -3.82
C LEU A 104 0.33 -9.91 -4.94
N ASP A 105 -0.88 -10.45 -5.00
CA ASP A 105 -1.89 -10.07 -5.98
C ASP A 105 -2.31 -8.58 -5.88
N ARG A 106 -2.07 -7.94 -4.73
CA ARG A 106 -2.44 -6.53 -4.46
C ARG A 106 -1.26 -5.59 -4.43
N ALA A 107 -0.06 -6.12 -4.39
CA ALA A 107 1.16 -5.34 -4.25
C ALA A 107 1.81 -5.09 -5.60
N LYS A 108 2.18 -3.84 -5.88
CA LYS A 108 3.13 -3.51 -6.94
C LYS A 108 4.52 -3.60 -6.34
N VAL A 109 5.26 -4.64 -6.73
CA VAL A 109 6.58 -4.91 -6.17
C VAL A 109 7.64 -4.15 -6.95
N ILE A 110 8.45 -3.38 -6.23
CA ILE A 110 9.63 -2.71 -6.78
C ILE A 110 10.86 -3.37 -6.16
N GLU A 111 11.65 -4.04 -6.97
CA GLU A 111 12.86 -4.69 -6.52
C GLU A 111 14.06 -3.74 -6.64
N PHE A 112 14.78 -3.56 -5.54
CA PHE A 112 16.03 -2.80 -5.53
C PHE A 112 17.22 -3.76 -5.65
N ARG A 113 17.78 -3.86 -6.86
CA ARG A 113 18.97 -4.65 -7.12
C ARG A 113 20.19 -3.74 -7.19
N VAL A 114 21.23 -4.10 -6.44
CA VAL A 114 22.53 -3.44 -6.55
C VAL A 114 23.24 -4.00 -7.78
N THR A 115 23.60 -3.14 -8.72
CA THR A 115 24.41 -3.50 -9.88
C THR A 115 25.91 -3.35 -9.57
N THR A 116 26.76 -3.98 -10.39
CA THR A 116 28.22 -3.81 -10.28
C THR A 116 28.60 -2.33 -10.32
N HIS A 117 28.00 -1.56 -11.21
CA HIS A 117 28.24 -0.13 -11.33
C HIS A 117 27.81 0.65 -10.06
N ASN A 118 26.71 0.28 -9.44
CA ASN A 118 26.30 0.88 -8.16
C ASN A 118 27.33 0.59 -7.07
N MET A 119 27.87 -0.64 -7.05
CA MET A 119 28.89 -1.04 -6.08
C MET A 119 30.21 -0.30 -6.30
N GLU A 120 30.67 -0.18 -7.56
CA GLU A 120 31.85 0.61 -7.91
C GLU A 120 31.70 2.06 -7.47
N ASN A 121 30.60 2.70 -7.85
CA ASN A 121 30.32 4.08 -7.44
C ASN A 121 30.29 4.26 -5.91
N TYR A 122 29.73 3.30 -5.20
CA TYR A 122 29.71 3.34 -3.74
C TYR A 122 31.11 3.23 -3.13
N LEU A 123 31.93 2.32 -3.64
CA LEU A 123 33.29 2.12 -3.14
C LEU A 123 34.20 3.34 -3.43
N ASP A 124 34.01 3.97 -4.59
CA ASP A 124 34.79 5.15 -4.98
C ASP A 124 34.35 6.42 -4.24
N ASN A 125 33.07 6.54 -3.91
CA ASN A 125 32.47 7.75 -3.37
C ASN A 125 31.73 7.50 -2.03
N HIS A 126 32.14 6.49 -1.26
CA HIS A 126 31.47 6.19 0.00
C HIS A 126 31.59 7.34 1.00
N GLY A 127 30.45 7.84 1.41
CA GLY A 127 30.31 8.91 2.39
C GLY A 127 29.04 8.72 3.21
N PRO A 128 28.84 9.51 4.26
CA PRO A 128 27.56 9.47 4.97
C PRO A 128 26.42 9.83 4.03
N LEU A 129 25.34 9.06 4.09
CA LEU A 129 24.14 9.31 3.29
C LEU A 129 23.57 10.69 3.61
N ASP A 130 23.60 11.61 2.64
CA ASP A 130 23.01 12.94 2.82
C ASP A 130 21.51 12.93 2.44
N ILE A 131 20.68 12.54 3.43
CA ILE A 131 19.21 12.54 3.29
C ILE A 131 18.68 13.96 3.04
N ARG A 132 19.43 15.01 3.44
CA ARG A 132 18.99 16.40 3.24
C ARG A 132 18.94 16.80 1.76
N SER A 133 19.68 16.09 0.92
CA SER A 133 19.67 16.32 -0.52
C SER A 133 18.31 16.09 -1.17
N ILE A 134 17.46 15.24 -0.56
CA ILE A 134 16.11 14.95 -1.03
C ILE A 134 15.02 15.77 -0.30
N ASP A 135 15.42 16.52 0.75
CA ASP A 135 14.46 17.34 1.50
C ASP A 135 13.80 18.37 0.59
N LYS A 136 12.51 18.53 0.76
CA LYS A 136 11.68 19.50 0.00
C LYS A 136 11.59 19.29 -1.52
N GLN A 137 12.17 18.25 -2.09
CA GLN A 137 12.03 17.99 -3.53
C GLN A 137 10.56 17.70 -3.95
N GLY A 138 9.75 17.17 -3.05
CA GLY A 138 8.32 16.92 -3.27
C GLY A 138 7.38 18.12 -3.04
N ILE A 139 7.90 19.30 -2.71
CA ILE A 139 7.06 20.48 -2.45
C ILE A 139 6.26 20.84 -3.71
N ARG A 140 4.93 21.06 -3.54
CA ARG A 140 3.95 21.37 -4.59
C ARG A 140 3.63 20.21 -5.55
N MET A 141 4.10 19.00 -5.27
CA MET A 141 3.81 17.83 -6.13
C MET A 141 2.51 17.09 -5.75
N ALA A 142 1.87 17.41 -4.62
CA ALA A 142 0.71 16.68 -4.11
C ALA A 142 -0.42 16.53 -5.14
N THR A 143 -0.82 17.63 -5.79
CA THR A 143 -1.91 17.62 -6.79
C THR A 143 -1.54 16.79 -8.03
N SER A 144 -0.32 16.95 -8.53
CA SER A 144 0.16 16.17 -9.69
C SER A 144 0.23 14.70 -9.35
N PHE A 145 0.75 14.35 -8.17
CA PHE A 145 0.83 12.98 -7.68
C PHE A 145 -0.57 12.34 -7.60
N LEU A 146 -1.52 12.99 -6.95
CA LEU A 146 -2.89 12.48 -6.84
C LEU A 146 -3.58 12.34 -8.21
N ASN A 147 -3.32 13.24 -9.13
CA ASN A 147 -3.86 13.15 -10.48
C ASN A 147 -3.30 11.94 -11.25
N TYR A 148 -2.03 11.60 -11.05
CA TYR A 148 -1.43 10.40 -11.65
C TYR A 148 -1.94 9.09 -11.04
N THR A 149 -2.32 9.09 -9.76
CA THR A 149 -2.81 7.89 -9.06
C THR A 149 -4.30 7.64 -9.24
N ARG A 150 -5.07 8.67 -9.58
CA ARG A 150 -6.50 8.52 -9.91
C ARG A 150 -6.63 7.72 -11.20
N LYS A 151 -7.51 6.72 -11.19
CA LYS A 151 -7.81 5.92 -12.39
C LYS A 151 -8.30 6.85 -13.50
N ILE A 152 -7.44 7.08 -14.46
CA ILE A 152 -7.83 7.68 -15.74
C ILE A 152 -8.27 6.50 -16.59
N ASP A 153 -9.47 6.56 -17.16
CA ASP A 153 -9.93 5.58 -18.15
C ASP A 153 -9.13 5.79 -19.45
N ILE A 154 -7.89 5.29 -19.42
CA ILE A 154 -6.99 5.35 -20.57
C ILE A 154 -7.37 4.20 -21.49
N GLN A 155 -8.05 4.50 -22.57
CA GLN A 155 -8.23 3.54 -23.64
C GLN A 155 -6.88 3.34 -24.35
N PRO A 156 -6.32 2.13 -24.36
CA PRO A 156 -5.06 1.87 -25.05
C PRO A 156 -5.22 2.16 -26.55
N ARG A 157 -4.26 2.87 -27.14
CA ARG A 157 -4.29 3.24 -28.57
C ARG A 157 -4.27 2.02 -29.47
N ASP A 158 -3.56 0.96 -29.04
CA ASP A 158 -3.36 -0.28 -29.79
C ASP A 158 -3.78 -1.50 -28.96
N LYS A 159 -5.08 -1.59 -28.67
CA LYS A 159 -5.65 -2.62 -27.80
C LYS A 159 -5.32 -4.06 -28.26
N GLU A 160 -5.31 -4.30 -29.59
CA GLU A 160 -4.99 -5.62 -30.14
C GLU A 160 -3.51 -5.98 -29.97
N GLU A 161 -2.60 -5.03 -30.10
CA GLU A 161 -1.17 -5.26 -29.87
C GLU A 161 -0.88 -5.59 -28.41
N VAL A 162 -1.46 -4.81 -27.47
CA VAL A 162 -1.36 -5.07 -26.03
C VAL A 162 -1.89 -6.45 -25.70
N LYS A 163 -3.07 -6.81 -26.19
CA LYS A 163 -3.70 -8.12 -25.99
C LYS A 163 -2.80 -9.26 -26.51
N ASN A 164 -2.28 -9.15 -27.72
CA ASN A 164 -1.42 -10.17 -28.31
C ASN A 164 -0.11 -10.33 -27.54
N THR A 165 0.46 -9.24 -27.05
CA THR A 165 1.66 -9.25 -26.22
C THR A 165 1.38 -9.95 -24.88
N LEU A 166 0.28 -9.60 -24.20
CA LEU A 166 -0.10 -10.24 -22.94
C LEU A 166 -0.37 -11.74 -23.09
N ILE A 167 -1.05 -12.16 -24.18
CA ILE A 167 -1.29 -13.57 -24.45
C ILE A 167 0.01 -14.31 -24.73
N SER A 168 0.94 -13.70 -25.48
CA SER A 168 2.25 -14.28 -25.71
C SER A 168 3.02 -14.49 -24.40
N PHE A 169 3.03 -13.49 -23.53
CA PHE A 169 3.64 -13.56 -22.21
C PHE A 169 3.00 -14.65 -21.34
N PHE A 170 1.68 -14.69 -21.30
CA PHE A 170 0.92 -15.71 -20.57
C PHE A 170 1.31 -17.13 -21.01
N ASN A 171 1.40 -17.37 -22.33
CA ASN A 171 1.78 -18.67 -22.87
C ASN A 171 3.22 -19.08 -22.55
N GLU A 172 4.16 -18.12 -22.49
CA GLU A 172 5.53 -18.39 -22.08
C GLU A 172 5.61 -18.74 -20.58
N LEU A 173 4.97 -17.96 -19.73
CA LEU A 173 4.95 -18.20 -18.29
C LEU A 173 4.23 -19.51 -17.92
N LYS A 174 3.19 -19.87 -18.67
CA LYS A 174 2.48 -21.15 -18.48
C LYS A 174 3.37 -22.38 -18.65
N LYS A 175 4.43 -22.31 -19.45
CA LYS A 175 5.38 -23.41 -19.61
C LYS A 175 6.15 -23.75 -18.32
N THR A 176 6.22 -22.79 -17.41
CA THR A 176 6.91 -22.91 -16.11
C THR A 176 5.95 -22.87 -14.92
N GLU A 177 4.63 -23.01 -15.16
CA GLU A 177 3.57 -22.93 -14.15
C GLU A 177 3.62 -21.60 -13.35
N ALA A 178 3.99 -20.49 -14.02
CA ALA A 178 4.14 -19.16 -13.44
C ALA A 178 3.22 -18.12 -14.12
N GLU A 179 2.14 -18.58 -14.76
CA GLU A 179 1.17 -17.71 -15.41
C GLU A 179 0.48 -16.76 -14.44
N PHE A 180 0.17 -15.56 -14.92
CA PHE A 180 -0.55 -14.56 -14.14
C PHE A 180 -2.07 -14.74 -14.23
N GLY A 181 -2.79 -14.26 -13.20
CA GLY A 181 -4.25 -14.29 -13.14
C GLY A 181 -4.91 -13.09 -13.84
N TYR A 182 -6.25 -13.10 -13.85
CA TYR A 182 -7.07 -12.05 -14.47
C TYR A 182 -6.80 -10.66 -13.88
N ARG A 183 -6.47 -10.55 -12.60
CA ARG A 183 -6.18 -9.26 -11.95
C ARG A 183 -4.95 -8.62 -12.57
N SER A 184 -3.84 -9.35 -12.66
CA SER A 184 -2.59 -8.85 -13.29
C SER A 184 -2.76 -8.51 -14.76
N ALA A 185 -3.71 -9.16 -15.45
CA ALA A 185 -4.04 -8.84 -16.83
C ALA A 185 -4.92 -7.59 -16.98
N SER A 186 -5.63 -7.19 -15.92
CA SER A 186 -6.56 -6.05 -15.93
C SER A 186 -5.92 -4.74 -15.46
N GLU A 187 -4.77 -4.80 -14.83
CA GLU A 187 -3.96 -3.66 -14.38
C GLU A 187 -3.01 -3.15 -15.47
#